data_5039c48831a5fb68365d2951b9c3d67d
#
_entry.id   5039c48831a5fb68365d2951b9c3d67d
#
_cell.length_a   1.000
_cell.length_b   1.000
_cell.length_c   1.000
_cell.angle_alpha   90.00
_cell.angle_beta   90.00
_cell.angle_gamma   90.00
#
_symmetry.space_group_name_H-M   'P 1'
#
loop_
_entity.id
_entity.type
_entity.pdbx_description
1 polymer ?
#
loop_
_entity_poly.entity_id
_entity_poly.type
_entity_poly.pdbx_seq_one_letter_code
_entity_poly.pdbx_strand_id
1 'polypeptide(L)'
;MSTFINPDFLLGNKFARELYHESAENLPIIDYHCHLIPQQVAENHKFADITEVWLGGDHYKWRALRGNGVDEDYITGGRSSREKFEKWAETVPYTMRNPLYHWTHLELARVFGIYDILKPETADYIYNRCNELLASDDFRAQSLMKKFNVETVCTTDDPTDTLEWHKRIAEKPFGVNVLPTWRPDKMLGIDDPENFRKYVAKLSGITGIMISGYQDALDALQKRHDFFGQMGCRLSDHGMDTFYAEDCTREEADRIFRKAMQGQMPDCKEIAKFKSAILLDLAAMDCKSGWTQQFHIGPIRNNNRKMFERLGPDTGFDAIDDKPVAAAGHKFFSKLAYEDNLGKTILYNLNPKDTEVMATMAYTFNDGKTAGKMQYGAAWWFLDQEDGMRKQLNALSSLGLLSRFVGMLTDSRSFLSYPRHEYFRRILCSMLGDDIQSGRLPESELPFIHKMVGDICYRNAKEYFQF
;
A
#
# COMPACT_ATOMS: atom_id res chain seq x y z
N MET A 1 2.15 33.76 16.50
CA MET A 1 1.14 32.85 15.88
C MET A 1 1.72 31.44 15.92
N SER A 2 0.91 30.41 16.25
CA SER A 2 1.38 29.04 16.16
C SER A 2 1.63 28.68 14.68
N THR A 3 2.68 27.92 14.40
CA THR A 3 2.93 27.38 13.06
C THR A 3 1.79 26.45 12.64
N PHE A 4 1.52 26.32 11.33
CA PHE A 4 0.46 25.44 10.82
C PHE A 4 0.68 24.00 11.28
N ILE A 5 1.84 23.45 10.99
CA ILE A 5 2.28 22.14 11.50
C ILE A 5 2.96 22.37 12.84
N ASN A 6 2.19 22.33 13.91
CA ASN A 6 2.68 22.48 15.30
C ASN A 6 2.70 21.10 15.99
N PRO A 7 3.26 20.99 17.22
CA PRO A 7 3.28 19.71 17.95
C PRO A 7 1.91 19.07 18.13
N ASP A 8 0.84 19.87 18.27
CA ASP A 8 -0.53 19.42 18.50
C ASP A 8 -1.39 19.42 17.21
N PHE A 9 -0.77 19.47 16.02
CA PHE A 9 -1.49 19.40 14.75
C PHE A 9 -2.47 18.21 14.74
N LEU A 10 -3.75 18.44 14.41
CA LEU A 10 -4.88 17.52 14.46
C LEU A 10 -5.29 16.99 15.85
N LEU A 11 -4.66 17.44 16.94
CA LEU A 11 -4.94 16.97 18.31
C LEU A 11 -5.80 18.00 19.06
N GLY A 12 -7.13 17.91 18.90
CA GLY A 12 -8.08 18.95 19.30
C GLY A 12 -8.29 19.09 20.81
N ASN A 13 -7.98 18.09 21.64
CA ASN A 13 -8.24 18.07 23.07
C ASN A 13 -7.09 17.47 23.89
N LYS A 14 -7.18 17.58 25.24
CA LYS A 14 -6.11 17.12 26.14
C LYS A 14 -5.82 15.61 26.01
N PHE A 15 -6.86 14.79 25.86
CA PHE A 15 -6.71 13.34 25.76
C PHE A 15 -6.07 12.92 24.44
N ALA A 16 -6.46 13.58 23.34
CA ALA A 16 -5.83 13.34 22.05
C ALA A 16 -4.32 13.63 22.08
N ARG A 17 -3.91 14.73 22.73
CA ARG A 17 -2.49 15.10 22.92
C ARG A 17 -1.76 14.09 23.80
N GLU A 18 -2.33 13.73 24.94
CA GLU A 18 -1.78 12.74 25.87
C GLU A 18 -1.55 11.40 25.16
N LEU A 19 -2.58 10.84 24.52
CA LEU A 19 -2.50 9.57 23.79
C LEU A 19 -1.43 9.60 22.70
N TYR A 20 -1.33 10.70 21.96
CA TYR A 20 -0.35 10.81 20.88
C TYR A 20 1.07 10.92 21.42
N HIS A 21 1.35 11.90 22.29
CA HIS A 21 2.70 12.16 22.75
C HIS A 21 3.28 11.06 23.64
N GLU A 22 2.44 10.40 24.44
CA GLU A 22 2.91 9.36 25.37
C GLU A 22 2.93 7.96 24.76
N SER A 23 2.05 7.66 23.76
CA SER A 23 1.87 6.27 23.29
C SER A 23 2.07 6.03 21.79
N ALA A 24 2.09 7.08 20.96
CA ALA A 24 2.16 6.89 19.51
C ALA A 24 3.38 7.56 18.85
N GLU A 25 3.76 8.77 19.29
CA GLU A 25 4.71 9.63 18.60
C GLU A 25 6.03 8.95 18.28
N ASN A 26 6.64 8.31 19.27
CA ASN A 26 8.01 7.77 19.19
C ASN A 26 8.07 6.29 18.80
N LEU A 27 6.93 5.66 18.48
CA LEU A 27 6.92 4.24 18.10
C LEU A 27 7.60 4.02 16.75
N PRO A 28 8.29 2.88 16.56
CA PRO A 28 8.83 2.50 15.28
C PRO A 28 7.74 2.42 14.19
N ILE A 29 8.16 2.43 12.94
CA ILE A 29 7.29 2.24 11.79
C ILE A 29 7.51 0.84 11.22
N ILE A 30 6.41 0.10 11.08
CA ILE A 30 6.32 -1.08 10.23
C ILE A 30 5.44 -0.71 9.05
N ASP A 31 6.06 -0.55 7.89
CA ASP A 31 5.37 -0.22 6.64
C ASP A 31 5.22 -1.50 5.80
N TYR A 32 4.21 -2.29 6.14
CA TYR A 32 4.03 -3.64 5.60
C TYR A 32 3.49 -3.70 4.17
N HIS A 33 3.32 -2.55 3.52
CA HIS A 33 3.04 -2.45 2.08
C HIS A 33 3.48 -1.09 1.54
N CYS A 34 4.47 -1.10 0.66
CA CYS A 34 4.95 0.08 -0.05
C CYS A 34 5.45 -0.28 -1.45
N HIS A 35 5.73 0.74 -2.26
CA HIS A 35 6.29 0.61 -3.61
C HIS A 35 7.68 1.26 -3.71
N LEU A 36 8.44 1.32 -2.62
CA LEU A 36 9.82 1.78 -2.66
C LEU A 36 10.64 0.90 -3.60
N ILE A 37 11.56 1.51 -4.33
CA ILE A 37 12.46 0.81 -5.25
C ILE A 37 13.61 0.18 -4.45
N PRO A 38 13.71 -1.17 -4.36
CA PRO A 38 14.73 -1.83 -3.53
C PRO A 38 16.15 -1.46 -3.92
N GLN A 39 16.41 -1.17 -5.21
CA GLN A 39 17.71 -0.70 -5.69
C GLN A 39 18.12 0.61 -5.01
N GLN A 40 17.21 1.58 -4.88
CA GLN A 40 17.54 2.86 -4.24
C GLN A 40 17.90 2.67 -2.77
N VAL A 41 17.28 1.70 -2.09
CA VAL A 41 17.65 1.35 -0.70
C VAL A 41 19.02 0.67 -0.67
N ALA A 42 19.26 -0.34 -1.53
CA ALA A 42 20.52 -1.10 -1.58
C ALA A 42 21.73 -0.23 -1.90
N GLU A 43 21.57 0.73 -2.81
CA GLU A 43 22.62 1.65 -3.24
C GLU A 43 22.73 2.89 -2.33
N ASN A 44 21.87 3.00 -1.32
CA ASN A 44 21.75 4.18 -0.46
C ASN A 44 21.65 5.47 -1.29
N HIS A 45 20.66 5.49 -2.19
CA HIS A 45 20.51 6.51 -3.23
C HIS A 45 20.58 7.93 -2.65
N LYS A 46 21.32 8.80 -3.34
CA LYS A 46 21.38 10.23 -3.09
C LYS A 46 20.50 10.94 -4.10
N PHE A 47 19.44 11.54 -3.62
CA PHE A 47 18.50 12.28 -4.48
C PHE A 47 19.15 13.53 -5.03
N ALA A 48 18.94 13.80 -6.30
CA ALA A 48 19.50 14.98 -6.99
C ALA A 48 18.89 16.28 -6.47
N ASP A 49 17.58 16.25 -6.21
CA ASP A 49 16.82 17.41 -5.71
C ASP A 49 15.47 17.01 -5.09
N ILE A 50 14.76 17.98 -4.55
CA ILE A 50 13.43 17.77 -3.92
C ILE A 50 12.38 17.32 -4.96
N THR A 51 12.50 17.71 -6.21
CA THR A 51 11.57 17.32 -7.27
C THR A 51 11.66 15.83 -7.55
N GLU A 52 12.87 15.27 -7.63
CA GLU A 52 13.09 13.84 -7.81
C GLU A 52 12.40 13.04 -6.71
N VAL A 53 12.72 13.31 -5.44
CA VAL A 53 12.20 12.52 -4.32
C VAL A 53 10.72 12.75 -4.04
N TRP A 54 10.17 13.88 -4.47
CA TRP A 54 8.81 14.31 -4.12
C TRP A 54 7.80 14.12 -5.24
N LEU A 55 8.20 14.40 -6.48
CA LEU A 55 7.34 14.34 -7.67
C LEU A 55 7.64 13.13 -8.57
N GLY A 56 8.78 12.48 -8.38
CA GLY A 56 9.19 11.33 -9.16
C GLY A 56 8.31 10.11 -8.87
N GLY A 57 7.26 9.89 -9.70
CA GLY A 57 6.36 8.73 -9.55
C GLY A 57 5.16 8.96 -8.63
N ASP A 58 4.94 10.16 -8.10
CA ASP A 58 3.77 10.47 -7.27
C ASP A 58 2.54 10.85 -8.11
N HIS A 59 1.75 9.86 -8.46
CA HIS A 59 0.53 10.07 -9.26
C HIS A 59 -0.57 10.86 -8.51
N TYR A 60 -0.53 11.02 -7.18
CA TYR A 60 -1.43 11.92 -6.44
C TYR A 60 -1.13 13.38 -6.76
N LYS A 61 0.16 13.77 -6.67
CA LYS A 61 0.60 15.14 -6.98
C LYS A 61 0.42 15.45 -8.47
N TRP A 62 0.71 14.49 -9.36
CA TRP A 62 0.47 14.63 -10.80
C TRP A 62 -1.00 14.87 -11.13
N ARG A 63 -1.90 14.16 -10.45
CA ARG A 63 -3.36 14.35 -10.61
C ARG A 63 -3.80 15.75 -10.15
N ALA A 64 -3.24 16.25 -9.06
CA ALA A 64 -3.53 17.60 -8.56
C ALA A 64 -3.00 18.69 -9.51
N LEU A 65 -1.77 18.54 -10.03
CA LEU A 65 -1.19 19.43 -11.03
C LEU A 65 -2.07 19.52 -12.28
N ARG A 66 -2.50 18.40 -12.83
CA ARG A 66 -3.42 18.37 -13.98
C ARG A 66 -4.76 19.02 -13.65
N GLY A 67 -5.31 18.74 -12.46
CA GLY A 67 -6.54 19.37 -11.99
C GLY A 67 -6.45 20.88 -11.87
N ASN A 68 -5.25 21.42 -11.61
CA ASN A 68 -4.94 22.86 -11.58
C ASN A 68 -4.55 23.42 -12.96
N GLY A 69 -4.67 22.65 -14.04
CA GLY A 69 -4.42 23.12 -15.41
C GLY A 69 -2.94 23.21 -15.80
N VAL A 70 -2.06 22.52 -15.08
CA VAL A 70 -0.62 22.47 -15.40
C VAL A 70 -0.40 21.56 -16.60
N ASP A 71 0.38 22.05 -17.58
CA ASP A 71 0.73 21.28 -18.78
C ASP A 71 1.59 20.05 -18.44
N GLU A 72 1.39 18.96 -19.19
CA GLU A 72 2.05 17.69 -18.96
C GLU A 72 3.59 17.75 -19.04
N ASP A 73 4.14 18.72 -19.80
CA ASP A 73 5.58 18.94 -19.88
C ASP A 73 6.20 19.29 -18.51
N TYR A 74 5.44 19.93 -17.62
CA TYR A 74 5.85 20.25 -16.24
C TYR A 74 5.53 19.15 -15.24
N ILE A 75 4.88 18.07 -15.65
CA ILE A 75 4.49 16.95 -14.77
C ILE A 75 5.39 15.75 -15.03
N THR A 76 5.19 15.08 -16.16
CA THR A 76 5.97 13.90 -16.58
C THR A 76 6.91 14.19 -17.76
N GLY A 77 6.80 15.35 -18.40
CA GLY A 77 7.59 15.73 -19.56
C GLY A 77 9.01 16.23 -19.21
N GLY A 78 9.65 16.90 -20.17
CA GLY A 78 11.08 17.19 -20.16
C GLY A 78 11.50 18.50 -19.46
N ARG A 79 10.60 19.21 -18.76
CA ARG A 79 10.97 20.43 -18.04
C ARG A 79 11.95 20.13 -16.90
N SER A 80 12.73 21.13 -16.54
CA SER A 80 13.70 21.03 -15.44
C SER A 80 13.01 20.75 -14.10
N SER A 81 13.74 20.13 -13.18
CA SER A 81 13.28 19.91 -11.79
C SER A 81 12.78 21.19 -11.14
N ARG A 82 13.47 22.30 -11.36
CA ARG A 82 13.10 23.62 -10.82
C ARG A 82 11.74 24.08 -11.35
N GLU A 83 11.53 24.06 -12.66
CA GLU A 83 10.25 24.44 -13.27
C GLU A 83 9.09 23.57 -12.78
N LYS A 84 9.32 22.26 -12.65
CA LYS A 84 8.31 21.30 -12.10
C LYS A 84 7.97 21.65 -10.65
N PHE A 85 8.96 21.92 -9.82
CA PHE A 85 8.76 22.29 -8.43
C PHE A 85 7.98 23.62 -8.30
N GLU A 86 8.30 24.62 -9.12
CA GLU A 86 7.57 25.90 -9.14
C GLU A 86 6.08 25.67 -9.47
N LYS A 87 5.77 24.80 -10.45
CA LYS A 87 4.38 24.42 -10.76
C LYS A 87 3.69 23.69 -9.61
N TRP A 88 4.43 22.89 -8.85
CA TRP A 88 3.90 22.30 -7.62
C TRP A 88 3.62 23.37 -6.56
N ALA A 89 4.56 24.31 -6.34
CA ALA A 89 4.38 25.41 -5.40
C ALA A 89 3.20 26.34 -5.77
N GLU A 90 2.98 26.58 -7.08
CA GLU A 90 1.79 27.29 -7.58
C GLU A 90 0.49 26.50 -7.31
N THR A 91 0.55 25.16 -7.31
CA THR A 91 -0.61 24.28 -7.14
C THR A 91 -0.99 24.04 -5.69
N VAL A 92 -0.02 23.99 -4.77
CA VAL A 92 -0.25 23.66 -3.35
C VAL A 92 -1.34 24.52 -2.69
N PRO A 93 -1.42 25.85 -2.86
CA PRO A 93 -2.52 26.65 -2.29
C PRO A 93 -3.91 26.18 -2.71
N TYR A 94 -4.05 25.64 -3.92
CA TYR A 94 -5.32 25.12 -4.44
C TYR A 94 -5.66 23.71 -3.91
N THR A 95 -4.72 23.08 -3.20
CA THR A 95 -4.97 21.79 -2.55
C THR A 95 -5.55 21.90 -1.13
N MET A 96 -5.94 23.10 -0.66
CA MET A 96 -6.63 23.26 0.63
C MET A 96 -7.85 22.33 0.69
N ARG A 97 -8.02 21.59 1.82
CA ARG A 97 -8.95 20.48 2.06
C ARG A 97 -8.65 19.17 1.29
N ASN A 98 -7.69 19.17 0.37
CA ASN A 98 -7.14 17.93 -0.16
C ASN A 98 -6.01 17.44 0.78
N PRO A 99 -5.81 16.14 1.00
CA PRO A 99 -4.76 15.61 1.88
C PRO A 99 -3.35 16.08 1.48
N LEU A 100 -3.13 16.37 0.22
CA LEU A 100 -1.84 16.87 -0.28
C LEU A 100 -1.41 18.19 0.39
N TYR A 101 -2.36 19.02 0.86
CA TYR A 101 -2.00 20.23 1.61
C TYR A 101 -1.37 19.90 2.97
N HIS A 102 -1.98 18.95 3.71
CA HIS A 102 -1.45 18.47 4.99
C HIS A 102 -0.13 17.71 4.80
N TRP A 103 -0.09 16.76 3.87
CA TRP A 103 1.09 15.92 3.64
C TRP A 103 2.29 16.74 3.18
N THR A 104 2.11 17.67 2.24
CA THR A 104 3.17 18.57 1.76
C THR A 104 3.84 19.30 2.93
N HIS A 105 3.06 19.92 3.80
CA HIS A 105 3.60 20.71 4.90
C HIS A 105 4.11 19.83 6.05
N LEU A 106 3.53 18.65 6.26
CA LEU A 106 4.02 17.68 7.22
C LEU A 106 5.38 17.11 6.78
N GLU A 107 5.53 16.77 5.50
CA GLU A 107 6.80 16.33 4.90
C GLU A 107 7.87 17.43 5.02
N LEU A 108 7.56 18.67 4.67
CA LEU A 108 8.49 19.81 4.84
C LEU A 108 8.94 19.99 6.29
N ALA A 109 7.99 19.95 7.23
CA ALA A 109 8.29 20.14 8.64
C ALA A 109 9.12 19.00 9.24
N ARG A 110 8.76 17.74 8.95
CA ARG A 110 9.39 16.55 9.57
C ARG A 110 10.70 16.15 8.93
N VAL A 111 10.79 16.27 7.61
CA VAL A 111 12.02 15.91 6.89
C VAL A 111 13.04 17.04 6.93
N PHE A 112 12.61 18.25 6.59
CA PHE A 112 13.52 19.37 6.32
C PHE A 112 13.54 20.44 7.42
N GLY A 113 12.65 20.36 8.42
CA GLY A 113 12.53 21.39 9.46
C GLY A 113 11.97 22.71 8.94
N ILE A 114 11.23 22.69 7.83
CA ILE A 114 10.65 23.87 7.18
C ILE A 114 9.17 23.97 7.57
N TYR A 115 8.81 25.05 8.24
CA TYR A 115 7.45 25.31 8.73
C TYR A 115 6.72 26.39 7.91
N ASP A 116 7.38 26.92 6.90
CA ASP A 116 6.80 27.87 5.96
C ASP A 116 5.78 27.18 5.06
N ILE A 117 4.72 27.92 4.73
CA ILE A 117 3.71 27.44 3.76
C ILE A 117 4.31 27.48 2.36
N LEU A 118 4.23 26.35 1.64
CA LEU A 118 4.66 26.28 0.25
C LEU A 118 3.66 27.00 -0.65
N LYS A 119 4.14 28.00 -1.35
CA LYS A 119 3.41 28.85 -2.28
C LYS A 119 4.42 29.55 -3.21
N PRO A 120 4.00 30.25 -4.28
CA PRO A 120 4.93 30.89 -5.21
C PRO A 120 5.99 31.78 -4.52
N GLU A 121 5.59 32.56 -3.52
CA GLU A 121 6.48 33.51 -2.84
C GLU A 121 7.55 32.84 -1.97
N THR A 122 7.34 31.60 -1.55
CA THR A 122 8.29 30.83 -0.72
C THR A 122 9.00 29.72 -1.51
N ALA A 123 8.63 29.50 -2.78
CA ALA A 123 9.13 28.41 -3.60
C ALA A 123 10.66 28.41 -3.72
N ASP A 124 11.26 29.55 -4.00
CA ASP A 124 12.71 29.70 -4.13
C ASP A 124 13.46 29.31 -2.86
N TYR A 125 13.03 29.83 -1.73
CA TYR A 125 13.61 29.53 -0.45
C TYR A 125 13.50 28.03 -0.13
N ILE A 126 12.30 27.48 -0.25
CA ILE A 126 12.04 26.07 0.10
C ILE A 126 12.81 25.12 -0.82
N TYR A 127 12.81 25.36 -2.14
CA TYR A 127 13.57 24.58 -3.09
C TYR A 127 15.06 24.54 -2.76
N ASN A 128 15.66 25.72 -2.58
CA ASN A 128 17.09 25.83 -2.31
C ASN A 128 17.45 25.17 -0.97
N ARG A 129 16.64 25.39 0.08
CA ARG A 129 16.88 24.84 1.40
C ARG A 129 16.75 23.32 1.43
N CYS A 130 15.73 22.75 0.78
CA CYS A 130 15.59 21.32 0.67
C CYS A 130 16.79 20.70 -0.08
N ASN A 131 17.22 21.29 -1.19
CA ASN A 131 18.33 20.77 -1.98
C ASN A 131 19.68 20.89 -1.27
N GLU A 132 19.90 21.94 -0.49
CA GLU A 132 21.06 22.06 0.39
C GLU A 132 21.13 20.88 1.39
N LEU A 133 20.00 20.52 2.00
CA LEU A 133 19.90 19.38 2.92
C LEU A 133 20.08 18.05 2.21
N LEU A 134 19.42 17.84 1.06
CA LEU A 134 19.53 16.62 0.25
C LEU A 134 20.95 16.39 -0.29
N ALA A 135 21.79 17.43 -0.38
CA ALA A 135 23.17 17.28 -0.75
C ALA A 135 24.02 16.53 0.30
N SER A 136 23.57 16.48 1.57
CA SER A 136 24.25 15.75 2.64
C SER A 136 23.90 14.26 2.65
N ASP A 137 24.77 13.45 3.28
CA ASP A 137 24.54 12.00 3.43
C ASP A 137 23.40 11.67 4.41
N ASP A 138 23.01 12.61 5.28
CA ASP A 138 21.92 12.44 6.23
C ASP A 138 20.52 12.37 5.57
N PHE A 139 20.44 12.69 4.29
CA PHE A 139 19.21 12.69 3.50
C PHE A 139 19.23 11.65 2.36
N ARG A 140 20.17 10.70 2.40
CA ARG A 140 20.14 9.54 1.50
C ARG A 140 18.99 8.58 1.88
N ALA A 141 18.63 7.68 0.99
CA ALA A 141 17.50 6.75 1.16
C ALA A 141 17.51 6.03 2.53
N GLN A 142 18.63 5.40 2.91
CA GLN A 142 18.74 4.71 4.20
C GLN A 142 18.70 5.66 5.40
N SER A 143 19.26 6.85 5.28
CA SER A 143 19.26 7.86 6.34
C SER A 143 17.84 8.41 6.60
N LEU A 144 17.04 8.63 5.54
CA LEU A 144 15.63 9.00 5.64
C LEU A 144 14.81 7.93 6.37
N MET A 145 15.01 6.65 6.04
CA MET A 145 14.32 5.55 6.74
C MET A 145 14.64 5.55 8.24
N LYS A 146 15.92 5.70 8.60
CA LYS A 146 16.35 5.77 10.02
C LYS A 146 15.79 7.01 10.73
N LYS A 147 15.75 8.16 10.07
CA LYS A 147 15.22 9.40 10.62
C LYS A 147 13.77 9.24 11.09
N PHE A 148 12.99 8.43 10.41
CA PHE A 148 11.61 8.12 10.78
C PHE A 148 11.45 6.90 11.68
N ASN A 149 12.54 6.38 12.24
CA ASN A 149 12.50 5.18 13.09
C ASN A 149 11.80 4.01 12.40
N VAL A 150 12.07 3.81 11.11
CA VAL A 150 11.53 2.67 10.35
C VAL A 150 12.24 1.41 10.79
N GLU A 151 11.47 0.40 11.22
CA GLU A 151 11.98 -0.91 11.60
C GLU A 151 11.91 -1.90 10.42
N THR A 152 10.78 -1.92 9.74
CA THR A 152 10.53 -2.87 8.65
C THR A 152 9.74 -2.20 7.52
N VAL A 153 10.12 -2.47 6.28
CA VAL A 153 9.32 -2.18 5.09
C VAL A 153 9.15 -3.43 4.25
N CYS A 154 7.97 -3.59 3.65
CA CYS A 154 7.68 -4.63 2.67
C CYS A 154 7.41 -3.97 1.32
N THR A 155 8.25 -4.28 0.34
CA THR A 155 8.14 -3.80 -1.03
C THR A 155 7.08 -4.59 -1.80
N THR A 156 6.90 -4.33 -3.09
CA THR A 156 5.95 -5.05 -3.94
C THR A 156 6.69 -5.64 -5.12
N ASP A 157 6.79 -6.99 -5.18
CA ASP A 157 7.72 -7.67 -6.07
C ASP A 157 7.03 -8.76 -6.89
N ASP A 158 7.38 -8.85 -8.17
CA ASP A 158 6.84 -9.83 -9.10
C ASP A 158 7.50 -11.21 -8.94
N PRO A 159 6.80 -12.33 -9.08
CA PRO A 159 7.40 -13.68 -9.07
C PRO A 159 8.65 -13.85 -9.92
N THR A 160 8.78 -13.08 -11.00
CA THR A 160 9.93 -13.15 -11.90
C THR A 160 11.08 -12.24 -11.52
N ASP A 161 11.01 -11.53 -10.39
CA ASP A 161 12.08 -10.67 -9.92
C ASP A 161 13.21 -11.49 -9.29
N THR A 162 14.45 -11.09 -9.53
CA THR A 162 15.63 -11.80 -9.01
C THR A 162 15.84 -11.57 -7.52
N LEU A 163 15.23 -10.55 -6.95
CA LEU A 163 15.41 -10.07 -5.57
C LEU A 163 16.87 -9.78 -5.21
N GLU A 164 17.71 -9.47 -6.20
CA GLU A 164 19.13 -9.20 -5.99
C GLU A 164 19.38 -8.02 -5.05
N TRP A 165 18.51 -7.01 -5.09
CA TRP A 165 18.63 -5.84 -4.24
C TRP A 165 18.27 -6.15 -2.78
N HIS A 166 17.26 -6.97 -2.54
CA HIS A 166 16.94 -7.48 -1.20
C HIS A 166 18.10 -8.30 -0.62
N LYS A 167 18.69 -9.17 -1.45
CA LYS A 167 19.87 -9.93 -1.05
C LYS A 167 21.03 -9.02 -0.68
N ARG A 168 21.34 -8.00 -1.50
CA ARG A 168 22.41 -7.02 -1.20
C ARG A 168 22.15 -6.24 0.08
N ILE A 169 20.88 -5.88 0.36
CA ILE A 169 20.51 -5.21 1.62
C ILE A 169 20.73 -6.15 2.80
N ALA A 170 20.32 -7.42 2.70
CA ALA A 170 20.52 -8.42 3.75
C ALA A 170 22.00 -8.71 4.03
N GLU A 171 22.86 -8.68 3.00
CA GLU A 171 24.32 -8.84 3.12
C GLU A 171 25.00 -7.63 3.78
N LYS A 172 24.39 -6.43 3.69
CA LYS A 172 24.89 -5.18 4.27
C LYS A 172 23.79 -4.48 5.07
N PRO A 173 23.40 -5.04 6.22
CA PRO A 173 22.29 -4.52 7.01
C PRO A 173 22.61 -3.10 7.51
N PHE A 174 21.59 -2.24 7.51
CA PHE A 174 21.72 -0.85 7.97
C PHE A 174 20.74 -0.51 9.10
N GLY A 175 20.11 -1.52 9.71
CA GLY A 175 19.21 -1.37 10.86
C GLY A 175 17.74 -1.28 10.51
N VAL A 176 17.38 -1.41 9.21
CA VAL A 176 15.99 -1.51 8.75
C VAL A 176 15.84 -2.81 7.96
N ASN A 177 14.78 -3.57 8.26
CA ASN A 177 14.43 -4.75 7.48
C ASN A 177 13.72 -4.33 6.19
N VAL A 178 14.22 -4.79 5.04
CA VAL A 178 13.58 -4.57 3.73
C VAL A 178 13.25 -5.92 3.15
N LEU A 179 11.98 -6.28 3.17
CA LEU A 179 11.49 -7.61 2.80
C LEU A 179 10.67 -7.54 1.50
N PRO A 180 10.76 -8.56 0.65
CA PRO A 180 9.91 -8.64 -0.53
C PRO A 180 8.48 -9.01 -0.14
N THR A 181 7.51 -8.57 -0.92
CA THR A 181 6.13 -9.07 -0.90
C THR A 181 5.80 -9.73 -2.23
N TRP A 182 5.20 -10.89 -2.18
CA TRP A 182 4.82 -11.70 -3.32
C TRP A 182 3.58 -11.13 -4.03
N ARG A 183 3.73 -10.61 -5.27
CA ARG A 183 2.62 -10.07 -6.06
C ARG A 183 2.50 -10.75 -7.43
N PRO A 184 1.78 -11.87 -7.53
CA PRO A 184 1.68 -12.68 -8.75
C PRO A 184 0.61 -12.21 -9.74
N ASP A 185 0.16 -10.97 -9.68
CA ASP A 185 -1.00 -10.44 -10.43
C ASP A 185 -0.87 -10.57 -11.95
N LYS A 186 0.36 -10.60 -12.51
CA LYS A 186 0.57 -10.82 -13.94
C LYS A 186 0.10 -12.21 -14.39
N MET A 187 0.03 -13.17 -13.46
CA MET A 187 -0.55 -14.48 -13.74
C MET A 187 -2.07 -14.45 -13.87
N LEU A 188 -2.72 -13.41 -13.35
CA LEU A 188 -4.16 -13.16 -13.54
C LEU A 188 -4.48 -12.53 -14.90
N GLY A 189 -3.47 -12.04 -15.63
CA GLY A 189 -3.62 -11.25 -16.87
C GLY A 189 -4.00 -12.06 -18.10
N ILE A 190 -4.77 -13.13 -17.99
CA ILE A 190 -5.16 -14.02 -19.09
C ILE A 190 -6.09 -13.35 -20.11
N ASP A 191 -6.67 -12.21 -19.76
CA ASP A 191 -7.45 -11.31 -20.61
C ASP A 191 -6.60 -10.47 -21.58
N ASP A 192 -5.28 -10.63 -21.54
CA ASP A 192 -4.32 -10.16 -22.56
C ASP A 192 -3.37 -11.31 -22.94
N PRO A 193 -3.77 -12.19 -23.88
CA PRO A 193 -2.99 -13.39 -24.23
C PRO A 193 -1.57 -13.07 -24.73
N GLU A 194 -1.34 -11.91 -25.33
CA GLU A 194 0.00 -11.53 -25.80
C GLU A 194 0.95 -11.28 -24.62
N ASN A 195 0.56 -10.43 -23.69
CA ASN A 195 1.37 -10.13 -22.50
C ASN A 195 1.42 -11.32 -21.54
N PHE A 196 0.34 -12.09 -21.43
CA PHE A 196 0.31 -13.31 -20.64
C PHE A 196 1.36 -14.34 -21.11
N ARG A 197 1.47 -14.59 -22.42
CA ARG A 197 2.49 -15.50 -22.99
C ARG A 197 3.92 -15.02 -22.71
N LYS A 198 4.15 -13.71 -22.85
CA LYS A 198 5.47 -13.10 -22.52
C LYS A 198 5.81 -13.33 -21.05
N TYR A 199 4.84 -13.16 -20.18
CA TYR A 199 5.02 -13.40 -18.74
C TYR A 199 5.31 -14.86 -18.42
N VAL A 200 4.51 -15.79 -18.97
CA VAL A 200 4.72 -17.25 -18.80
C VAL A 200 6.11 -17.66 -19.31
N ALA A 201 6.55 -17.13 -20.45
CA ALA A 201 7.89 -17.40 -20.97
C ALA A 201 9.00 -16.89 -20.04
N LYS A 202 8.83 -15.69 -19.44
CA LYS A 202 9.77 -15.15 -18.43
C LYS A 202 9.80 -16.03 -17.18
N LEU A 203 8.64 -16.45 -16.67
CA LEU A 203 8.52 -17.33 -15.52
C LEU A 203 9.18 -18.71 -15.81
N SER A 204 8.95 -19.28 -16.99
CA SER A 204 9.60 -20.51 -17.44
C SER A 204 11.14 -20.36 -17.46
N GLY A 205 11.64 -19.25 -18.01
CA GLY A 205 13.07 -18.96 -18.08
C GLY A 205 13.75 -18.87 -16.70
N ILE A 206 13.13 -18.16 -15.75
CA ILE A 206 13.74 -17.98 -14.42
C ILE A 206 13.64 -19.23 -13.54
N THR A 207 12.61 -20.07 -13.78
CA THR A 207 12.42 -21.30 -13.01
C THR A 207 13.11 -22.52 -13.63
N GLY A 208 13.41 -22.50 -14.93
CA GLY A 208 13.87 -23.65 -15.68
C GLY A 208 12.80 -24.71 -15.88
N ILE A 209 11.53 -24.44 -15.58
CA ILE A 209 10.40 -25.33 -15.79
C ILE A 209 9.77 -24.99 -17.13
N MET A 210 9.65 -25.95 -18.03
CA MET A 210 8.91 -25.78 -19.28
C MET A 210 7.41 -25.76 -18.98
N ILE A 211 6.81 -24.57 -19.12
CA ILE A 211 5.39 -24.37 -18.80
C ILE A 211 4.55 -24.65 -20.06
N SER A 212 3.91 -25.80 -20.10
CA SER A 212 3.05 -26.26 -21.19
C SER A 212 1.57 -26.35 -20.82
N GLY A 213 1.25 -26.27 -19.55
CA GLY A 213 -0.09 -26.33 -18.99
C GLY A 213 -0.22 -25.63 -17.66
N TYR A 214 -1.44 -25.64 -17.14
CA TYR A 214 -1.76 -24.96 -15.88
C TYR A 214 -0.97 -25.50 -14.68
N GLN A 215 -0.78 -26.82 -14.59
CA GLN A 215 -0.02 -27.43 -13.49
C GLN A 215 1.45 -27.02 -13.53
N ASP A 216 2.08 -27.00 -14.72
CA ASP A 216 3.47 -26.55 -14.86
C ASP A 216 3.63 -25.08 -14.39
N ALA A 217 2.60 -24.24 -14.65
CA ALA A 217 2.59 -22.85 -14.19
C ALA A 217 2.51 -22.78 -12.66
N LEU A 218 1.68 -23.62 -12.01
CA LEU A 218 1.63 -23.70 -10.55
C LEU A 218 2.95 -24.19 -9.95
N ASP A 219 3.59 -25.19 -10.54
CA ASP A 219 4.89 -25.69 -10.07
C ASP A 219 5.99 -24.62 -10.19
N ALA A 220 5.95 -23.84 -11.26
CA ALA A 220 6.86 -22.71 -11.45
C ALA A 220 6.61 -21.59 -10.43
N LEU A 221 5.33 -21.25 -10.16
CA LEU A 221 4.96 -20.28 -9.12
C LEU A 221 5.35 -20.77 -7.73
N GLN A 222 5.11 -22.06 -7.39
CA GLN A 222 5.52 -22.63 -6.10
C GLN A 222 7.05 -22.52 -5.91
N LYS A 223 7.83 -22.85 -6.95
CA LYS A 223 9.29 -22.70 -6.90
C LYS A 223 9.71 -21.25 -6.62
N ARG A 224 9.03 -20.27 -7.20
CA ARG A 224 9.30 -18.86 -6.94
C ARG A 224 8.81 -18.40 -5.56
N HIS A 225 7.66 -18.89 -5.12
CA HIS A 225 7.12 -18.64 -3.80
C HIS A 225 8.09 -19.13 -2.71
N ASP A 226 8.62 -20.34 -2.85
CA ASP A 226 9.63 -20.90 -1.93
C ASP A 226 10.91 -20.04 -1.91
N PHE A 227 11.34 -19.55 -3.06
CA PHE A 227 12.47 -18.62 -3.16
C PHE A 227 12.20 -17.29 -2.43
N PHE A 228 11.01 -16.71 -2.61
CA PHE A 228 10.62 -15.50 -1.86
C PHE A 228 10.63 -15.75 -0.35
N GLY A 229 10.16 -16.92 0.11
CA GLY A 229 10.22 -17.33 1.51
C GLY A 229 11.65 -17.38 2.05
N GLN A 230 12.59 -17.90 1.26
CA GLN A 230 14.03 -17.91 1.61
C GLN A 230 14.60 -16.50 1.70
N MET A 231 14.04 -15.54 0.96
CA MET A 231 14.41 -14.13 1.01
C MET A 231 13.71 -13.34 2.11
N GLY A 232 12.95 -14.01 2.99
CA GLY A 232 12.28 -13.39 4.14
C GLY A 232 10.86 -12.90 3.88
N CYS A 233 10.27 -13.19 2.73
CA CYS A 233 8.87 -12.85 2.45
C CYS A 233 7.93 -13.45 3.49
N ARG A 234 6.91 -12.65 3.90
CA ARG A 234 5.88 -13.02 4.87
C ARG A 234 4.47 -12.67 4.39
N LEU A 235 4.37 -12.02 3.24
CA LEU A 235 3.13 -11.44 2.72
C LEU A 235 2.99 -11.71 1.24
N SER A 236 1.74 -11.90 0.81
CA SER A 236 1.34 -11.73 -0.58
C SER A 236 0.48 -10.47 -0.73
N ASP A 237 0.34 -10.03 -1.97
CA ASP A 237 -0.45 -8.85 -2.34
C ASP A 237 -1.12 -9.04 -3.68
N HIS A 238 -2.37 -8.62 -3.80
CA HIS A 238 -3.17 -8.67 -5.01
C HIS A 238 -3.92 -7.35 -5.22
N GLY A 239 -3.83 -6.79 -6.43
CA GLY A 239 -4.60 -5.62 -6.84
C GLY A 239 -5.63 -6.00 -7.92
N MET A 240 -6.91 -6.07 -7.54
CA MET A 240 -7.99 -6.56 -8.40
C MET A 240 -9.16 -5.57 -8.48
N ASP A 241 -9.84 -5.56 -9.61
CA ASP A 241 -11.07 -4.79 -9.82
C ASP A 241 -12.25 -5.32 -8.97
N THR A 242 -12.33 -6.64 -8.77
CA THR A 242 -13.33 -7.33 -7.94
C THR A 242 -12.80 -8.68 -7.47
N PHE A 243 -13.54 -9.39 -6.63
CA PHE A 243 -13.28 -10.80 -6.34
C PHE A 243 -13.75 -11.71 -7.49
N TYR A 244 -13.00 -12.78 -7.72
CA TYR A 244 -13.34 -13.86 -8.67
C TYR A 244 -13.63 -15.13 -7.89
N ALA A 245 -14.81 -15.74 -8.11
CA ALA A 245 -15.26 -16.92 -7.38
C ALA A 245 -16.10 -17.88 -8.23
N GLU A 246 -15.82 -17.92 -9.55
CA GLU A 246 -16.44 -18.89 -10.44
C GLU A 246 -15.94 -20.31 -10.17
N ASP A 247 -16.83 -21.28 -10.23
CA ASP A 247 -16.43 -22.68 -10.12
C ASP A 247 -15.67 -23.11 -11.38
N CYS A 248 -14.48 -23.67 -11.17
CA CYS A 248 -13.57 -24.09 -12.24
C CYS A 248 -12.88 -25.39 -11.84
N THR A 249 -12.92 -26.39 -12.72
CA THR A 249 -12.15 -27.62 -12.51
C THR A 249 -10.71 -27.44 -12.99
N ARG A 250 -9.82 -28.35 -12.60
CA ARG A 250 -8.42 -28.34 -13.06
C ARG A 250 -8.32 -28.47 -14.58
N GLU A 251 -9.16 -29.29 -15.18
CA GLU A 251 -9.22 -29.53 -16.62
C GLU A 251 -9.73 -28.29 -17.37
N GLU A 252 -10.70 -27.59 -16.79
CA GLU A 252 -11.16 -26.30 -17.33
C GLU A 252 -10.06 -25.24 -17.26
N ALA A 253 -9.38 -25.12 -16.13
CA ALA A 253 -8.28 -24.16 -15.96
C ALA A 253 -7.13 -24.44 -16.96
N ASP A 254 -6.74 -25.71 -17.14
CA ASP A 254 -5.72 -26.10 -18.11
C ASP A 254 -6.15 -25.80 -19.56
N ARG A 255 -7.39 -26.10 -19.92
CA ARG A 255 -7.93 -25.78 -21.24
C ARG A 255 -7.90 -24.30 -21.54
N ILE A 256 -8.31 -23.47 -20.58
CA ILE A 256 -8.33 -22.00 -20.71
C ILE A 256 -6.90 -21.47 -20.81
N PHE A 257 -6.00 -21.97 -19.96
CA PHE A 257 -4.57 -21.64 -20.00
C PHE A 257 -3.98 -21.92 -21.40
N ARG A 258 -4.17 -23.15 -21.94
CA ARG A 258 -3.67 -23.53 -23.27
C ARG A 258 -4.25 -22.69 -24.38
N LYS A 259 -5.55 -22.33 -24.31
CA LYS A 259 -6.21 -21.41 -25.24
C LYS A 259 -5.49 -20.06 -25.31
N ALA A 260 -5.20 -19.46 -24.14
CA ALA A 260 -4.44 -18.21 -24.08
C ALA A 260 -3.00 -18.36 -24.58
N MET A 261 -2.33 -19.48 -24.25
CA MET A 261 -0.98 -19.78 -24.74
C MET A 261 -0.91 -19.97 -26.26
N GLN A 262 -2.01 -20.32 -26.92
CA GLN A 262 -2.15 -20.34 -28.38
C GLN A 262 -2.45 -18.96 -28.97
N GLY A 263 -2.54 -17.91 -28.14
CA GLY A 263 -2.87 -16.56 -28.59
C GLY A 263 -4.37 -16.32 -28.83
N GLN A 264 -5.21 -17.25 -28.40
CA GLN A 264 -6.66 -17.11 -28.52
C GLN A 264 -7.22 -16.43 -27.28
N MET A 265 -8.12 -15.45 -27.49
CA MET A 265 -8.78 -14.73 -26.40
C MET A 265 -9.79 -15.63 -25.69
N PRO A 266 -9.67 -15.88 -24.37
CA PRO A 266 -10.73 -16.50 -23.60
C PRO A 266 -11.95 -15.58 -23.51
N ASP A 267 -13.15 -16.15 -23.40
CA ASP A 267 -14.35 -15.34 -23.14
C ASP A 267 -14.42 -14.87 -21.68
N CYS A 268 -15.34 -13.93 -21.38
CA CYS A 268 -15.46 -13.34 -20.04
C CYS A 268 -15.67 -14.38 -18.93
N LYS A 269 -16.39 -15.46 -19.20
CA LYS A 269 -16.64 -16.54 -18.24
C LYS A 269 -15.38 -17.39 -18.05
N GLU A 270 -14.67 -17.70 -19.10
CA GLU A 270 -13.39 -18.41 -19.06
C GLU A 270 -12.35 -17.59 -18.27
N ILE A 271 -12.27 -16.27 -18.50
CA ILE A 271 -11.40 -15.35 -17.75
C ILE A 271 -11.72 -15.40 -16.25
N ALA A 272 -13.00 -15.26 -15.89
CA ALA A 272 -13.43 -15.30 -14.50
C ALA A 272 -13.13 -16.66 -13.84
N LYS A 273 -13.38 -17.78 -14.53
CA LYS A 273 -13.04 -19.13 -14.08
C LYS A 273 -11.54 -19.30 -13.82
N PHE A 274 -10.71 -18.89 -14.77
CA PHE A 274 -9.27 -18.99 -14.64
C PHE A 274 -8.75 -18.15 -13.47
N LYS A 275 -9.16 -16.86 -13.37
CA LYS A 275 -8.78 -15.99 -12.27
C LYS A 275 -9.20 -16.56 -10.91
N SER A 276 -10.39 -17.17 -10.84
CA SER A 276 -10.86 -17.85 -9.61
C SER A 276 -9.99 -19.04 -9.23
N ALA A 277 -9.66 -19.90 -10.20
CA ALA A 277 -8.84 -21.09 -9.95
C ALA A 277 -7.43 -20.72 -9.46
N ILE A 278 -6.75 -19.82 -10.18
CA ILE A 278 -5.38 -19.43 -9.83
C ILE A 278 -5.30 -18.69 -8.47
N LEU A 279 -6.28 -17.83 -8.14
CA LEU A 279 -6.33 -17.16 -6.85
C LEU A 279 -6.51 -18.14 -5.68
N LEU A 280 -7.33 -19.17 -5.84
CA LEU A 280 -7.49 -20.22 -4.84
C LEU A 280 -6.19 -21.01 -4.63
N ASP A 281 -5.47 -21.33 -5.71
CA ASP A 281 -4.20 -22.02 -5.63
C ASP A 281 -3.10 -21.19 -4.98
N LEU A 282 -3.03 -19.90 -5.32
CA LEU A 282 -2.10 -18.95 -4.69
C LEU A 282 -2.40 -18.79 -3.20
N ALA A 283 -3.69 -18.64 -2.83
CA ALA A 283 -4.11 -18.55 -1.45
C ALA A 283 -3.74 -19.82 -0.63
N ALA A 284 -3.84 -21.00 -1.24
CA ALA A 284 -3.42 -22.25 -0.61
C ALA A 284 -1.89 -22.30 -0.41
N MET A 285 -1.08 -21.78 -1.37
CA MET A 285 0.38 -21.66 -1.21
C MET A 285 0.73 -20.75 -0.02
N ASP A 286 0.09 -19.57 0.06
CA ASP A 286 0.29 -18.62 1.15
C ASP A 286 -0.09 -19.19 2.51
N CYS A 287 -1.26 -19.82 2.60
CA CYS A 287 -1.75 -20.45 3.84
C CYS A 287 -0.78 -21.51 4.34
N LYS A 288 -0.31 -22.39 3.45
CA LYS A 288 0.66 -23.45 3.77
C LYS A 288 1.98 -22.90 4.28
N SER A 289 2.41 -21.76 3.79
CA SER A 289 3.65 -21.07 4.21
C SER A 289 3.45 -20.15 5.42
N GLY A 290 2.22 -19.99 5.92
CA GLY A 290 1.88 -19.11 7.01
C GLY A 290 1.96 -17.62 6.67
N TRP A 291 1.94 -17.27 5.37
CA TRP A 291 1.99 -15.87 4.92
C TRP A 291 0.65 -15.17 5.11
N THR A 292 0.72 -13.85 5.21
CA THR A 292 -0.47 -13.00 5.25
C THR A 292 -0.83 -12.55 3.83
N GLN A 293 -2.08 -12.77 3.43
CA GLN A 293 -2.60 -12.32 2.14
C GLN A 293 -3.14 -10.90 2.25
N GLN A 294 -2.92 -10.09 1.23
CA GLN A 294 -3.47 -8.74 1.10
C GLN A 294 -4.27 -8.64 -0.20
N PHE A 295 -5.53 -8.22 -0.11
CA PHE A 295 -6.41 -8.03 -1.26
C PHE A 295 -6.82 -6.57 -1.39
N HIS A 296 -6.27 -5.89 -2.40
CA HIS A 296 -6.59 -4.52 -2.78
C HIS A 296 -7.66 -4.53 -3.87
N ILE A 297 -8.89 -4.15 -3.53
CA ILE A 297 -10.08 -4.34 -4.39
C ILE A 297 -10.67 -3.00 -4.81
N GLY A 298 -10.99 -2.87 -6.11
CA GLY A 298 -11.88 -1.83 -6.61
C GLY A 298 -11.32 -0.75 -7.52
N PRO A 299 -10.08 -0.82 -8.06
CA PRO A 299 -9.65 0.14 -9.07
C PRO A 299 -10.15 -0.23 -10.46
N ILE A 300 -10.64 0.79 -11.20
CA ILE A 300 -10.74 0.73 -12.65
C ILE A 300 -9.54 1.50 -13.22
N ARG A 301 -8.70 0.80 -13.98
CA ARG A 301 -7.39 1.30 -14.36
C ARG A 301 -7.35 1.85 -15.78
N ASN A 302 -6.41 2.80 -16.02
CA ASN A 302 -6.07 3.31 -17.33
C ASN A 302 -7.26 3.92 -18.10
N ASN A 303 -8.17 4.61 -17.39
CA ASN A 303 -9.43 5.10 -17.96
C ASN A 303 -9.25 6.12 -19.08
N ASN A 304 -8.15 6.88 -19.09
CA ASN A 304 -7.83 7.79 -20.18
C ASN A 304 -6.93 7.09 -21.20
N ARG A 305 -7.54 6.42 -22.19
CA ARG A 305 -6.82 5.64 -23.20
C ARG A 305 -5.71 6.45 -23.90
N LYS A 306 -5.97 7.70 -24.30
CA LYS A 306 -4.98 8.57 -24.95
C LYS A 306 -3.74 8.79 -24.06
N MET A 307 -3.97 9.01 -22.75
CA MET A 307 -2.87 9.24 -21.82
C MET A 307 -2.16 7.94 -21.47
N PHE A 308 -2.86 6.82 -21.41
CA PHE A 308 -2.25 5.51 -21.24
C PHE A 308 -1.32 5.14 -22.39
N GLU A 309 -1.75 5.38 -23.65
CA GLU A 309 -0.90 5.17 -24.85
C GLU A 309 0.35 6.08 -24.85
N ARG A 310 0.24 7.29 -24.25
CA ARG A 310 1.34 8.26 -24.16
C ARG A 310 2.29 8.01 -22.99
N LEU A 311 1.77 7.70 -21.81
CA LEU A 311 2.52 7.73 -20.54
C LEU A 311 2.63 6.36 -19.86
N GLY A 312 1.85 5.36 -20.26
CA GLY A 312 1.78 4.06 -19.61
C GLY A 312 0.90 4.03 -18.35
N PRO A 313 0.96 2.94 -17.59
CA PRO A 313 0.18 2.74 -16.37
C PRO A 313 0.71 3.58 -15.20
N ASP A 314 -0.09 3.66 -14.13
CA ASP A 314 0.25 4.29 -12.85
C ASP A 314 0.58 5.79 -12.95
N THR A 315 0.00 6.48 -13.92
CA THR A 315 0.26 7.91 -14.18
C THR A 315 -0.88 8.85 -13.74
N GLY A 316 -1.81 8.34 -12.92
CA GLY A 316 -2.86 9.14 -12.28
C GLY A 316 -4.20 9.17 -13.03
N PHE A 317 -4.43 8.22 -13.94
CA PHE A 317 -5.66 8.11 -14.75
C PHE A 317 -6.55 6.93 -14.35
N ASP A 318 -6.36 6.42 -13.16
CA ASP A 318 -7.21 5.39 -12.57
C ASP A 318 -8.37 6.02 -11.78
N ALA A 319 -9.42 5.25 -11.54
CA ALA A 319 -10.60 5.67 -10.80
C ALA A 319 -11.15 4.54 -9.93
N ILE A 320 -12.16 4.87 -9.12
CA ILE A 320 -12.91 3.92 -8.31
C ILE A 320 -13.87 3.14 -9.22
N ASP A 321 -13.85 1.80 -9.15
CA ASP A 321 -14.84 0.92 -9.78
C ASP A 321 -16.09 0.78 -8.89
N ASP A 322 -17.20 0.39 -9.49
CA ASP A 322 -18.46 0.16 -8.79
C ASP A 322 -18.98 -1.29 -8.93
N LYS A 323 -18.10 -2.22 -9.25
CA LYS A 323 -18.44 -3.64 -9.31
C LYS A 323 -18.89 -4.16 -7.94
N PRO A 324 -19.88 -5.08 -7.89
CA PRO A 324 -20.29 -5.71 -6.64
C PRO A 324 -19.19 -6.67 -6.15
N VAL A 325 -18.80 -6.55 -4.88
CA VAL A 325 -17.72 -7.33 -4.26
C VAL A 325 -18.20 -8.36 -3.25
N ALA A 326 -19.38 -8.16 -2.64
CA ALA A 326 -19.83 -8.93 -1.50
C ALA A 326 -20.02 -10.43 -1.80
N ALA A 327 -20.86 -10.78 -2.78
CA ALA A 327 -21.21 -12.17 -3.05
C ALA A 327 -19.99 -12.99 -3.51
N ALA A 328 -19.18 -12.44 -4.42
CA ALA A 328 -17.99 -13.13 -4.91
C ALA A 328 -16.93 -13.27 -3.81
N GLY A 329 -16.70 -12.23 -3.00
CA GLY A 329 -15.76 -12.28 -1.89
C GLY A 329 -16.16 -13.31 -0.84
N HIS A 330 -17.43 -13.33 -0.40
CA HIS A 330 -17.92 -14.34 0.53
C HIS A 330 -17.79 -15.77 -0.03
N LYS A 331 -18.11 -16.00 -1.31
CA LYS A 331 -17.96 -17.31 -1.95
C LYS A 331 -16.47 -17.74 -2.00
N PHE A 332 -15.57 -16.81 -2.34
CA PHE A 332 -14.13 -17.04 -2.37
C PHE A 332 -13.57 -17.46 -0.99
N PHE A 333 -13.82 -16.65 0.05
CA PHE A 333 -13.33 -16.95 1.38
C PHE A 333 -14.03 -18.15 2.02
N SER A 334 -15.32 -18.39 1.73
CA SER A 334 -16.04 -19.58 2.19
C SER A 334 -15.39 -20.85 1.67
N LYS A 335 -14.97 -20.86 0.40
CA LYS A 335 -14.29 -22.02 -0.20
C LYS A 335 -12.94 -22.25 0.45
N LEU A 336 -12.13 -21.21 0.60
CA LEU A 336 -10.84 -21.31 1.30
C LEU A 336 -10.98 -21.78 2.75
N ALA A 337 -11.97 -21.27 3.48
CA ALA A 337 -12.24 -21.71 4.85
C ALA A 337 -12.70 -23.17 4.94
N TYR A 338 -13.55 -23.60 4.01
CA TYR A 338 -14.04 -24.98 3.95
C TYR A 338 -12.91 -25.99 3.65
N GLU A 339 -11.92 -25.58 2.85
CA GLU A 339 -10.77 -26.42 2.48
C GLU A 339 -9.56 -26.27 3.44
N ASP A 340 -9.72 -25.57 4.57
CA ASP A 340 -8.65 -25.24 5.53
C ASP A 340 -7.46 -24.44 4.89
N ASN A 341 -7.72 -23.75 3.78
CA ASN A 341 -6.75 -22.95 3.02
C ASN A 341 -6.83 -21.44 3.30
N LEU A 342 -7.68 -21.00 4.25
CA LEU A 342 -7.79 -19.59 4.61
C LEU A 342 -6.73 -19.23 5.65
N GLY A 343 -5.68 -18.52 5.21
CA GLY A 343 -4.64 -17.95 6.06
C GLY A 343 -5.02 -16.60 6.67
N LYS A 344 -4.05 -15.94 7.32
CA LYS A 344 -4.19 -14.53 7.73
C LYS A 344 -4.44 -13.67 6.50
N THR A 345 -5.42 -12.78 6.56
CA THR A 345 -5.86 -12.04 5.38
C THR A 345 -6.26 -10.61 5.72
N ILE A 346 -5.85 -9.66 4.88
CA ILE A 346 -6.20 -8.24 4.99
C ILE A 346 -6.97 -7.82 3.74
N LEU A 347 -8.11 -7.16 3.94
CA LEU A 347 -8.99 -6.66 2.87
C LEU A 347 -8.93 -5.14 2.80
N TYR A 348 -8.70 -4.60 1.61
CA TYR A 348 -8.74 -3.17 1.33
C TYR A 348 -9.76 -2.88 0.24
N ASN A 349 -10.58 -1.86 0.43
CA ASN A 349 -11.49 -1.35 -0.60
C ASN A 349 -11.04 0.02 -1.10
N LEU A 350 -11.29 0.27 -2.37
CA LEU A 350 -11.11 1.59 -2.97
C LEU A 350 -12.42 2.39 -2.97
N ASN A 351 -13.54 1.71 -3.18
CA ASN A 351 -14.86 2.35 -3.18
C ASN A 351 -15.39 2.49 -1.74
N PRO A 352 -15.68 3.72 -1.26
CA PRO A 352 -16.17 3.92 0.10
C PRO A 352 -17.52 3.26 0.38
N LYS A 353 -18.31 2.88 -0.65
CA LYS A 353 -19.57 2.12 -0.46
C LYS A 353 -19.33 0.71 0.09
N ASP A 354 -18.13 0.16 -0.08
CA ASP A 354 -17.78 -1.20 0.30
C ASP A 354 -17.13 -1.28 1.70
N THR A 355 -17.03 -0.17 2.42
CA THR A 355 -16.39 -0.06 3.73
C THR A 355 -16.99 -1.05 4.74
N GLU A 356 -18.30 -0.98 4.98
CA GLU A 356 -18.99 -1.90 5.89
C GLU A 356 -19.09 -3.32 5.33
N VAL A 357 -19.15 -3.46 4.00
CA VAL A 357 -19.12 -4.77 3.32
C VAL A 357 -17.81 -5.49 3.62
N MET A 358 -16.66 -4.81 3.46
CA MET A 358 -15.34 -5.41 3.74
C MET A 358 -15.12 -5.67 5.23
N ALA A 359 -15.56 -4.74 6.10
CA ALA A 359 -15.46 -4.93 7.54
C ALA A 359 -16.26 -6.16 8.01
N THR A 360 -17.50 -6.32 7.57
CA THR A 360 -18.33 -7.49 7.92
C THR A 360 -17.80 -8.77 7.28
N MET A 361 -17.32 -8.73 6.03
CA MET A 361 -16.70 -9.88 5.36
C MET A 361 -15.49 -10.37 6.15
N ALA A 362 -14.58 -9.50 6.56
CA ALA A 362 -13.41 -9.87 7.36
C ALA A 362 -13.84 -10.58 8.66
N TYR A 363 -14.84 -10.06 9.35
CA TYR A 363 -15.26 -10.63 10.63
C TYR A 363 -16.10 -11.90 10.53
N THR A 364 -16.62 -12.23 9.35
CA THR A 364 -17.33 -13.51 9.10
C THR A 364 -16.40 -14.73 9.20
N PHE A 365 -15.10 -14.58 8.87
CA PHE A 365 -14.18 -15.70 8.71
C PHE A 365 -13.10 -15.79 9.80
N ASN A 366 -13.26 -15.08 10.93
CA ASN A 366 -12.41 -15.29 12.11
C ASN A 366 -12.74 -16.64 12.77
N ASP A 367 -11.72 -17.44 13.07
CA ASP A 367 -11.85 -18.84 13.52
C ASP A 367 -11.54 -19.05 15.03
N GLY A 368 -11.21 -17.98 15.76
CA GLY A 368 -10.88 -18.04 17.17
C GLY A 368 -9.48 -18.59 17.49
N LYS A 369 -8.70 -19.03 16.51
CA LYS A 369 -7.33 -19.55 16.70
C LYS A 369 -6.29 -18.42 16.68
N THR A 370 -6.48 -17.44 15.81
CA THR A 370 -5.59 -16.28 15.66
C THR A 370 -6.38 -15.00 15.88
N ALA A 371 -5.98 -14.18 16.85
CA ALA A 371 -6.62 -12.89 17.11
C ALA A 371 -6.49 -11.98 15.88
N GLY A 372 -7.63 -11.50 15.36
CA GLY A 372 -7.65 -10.67 14.16
C GLY A 372 -7.13 -11.37 12.90
N LYS A 373 -7.35 -12.69 12.74
CA LYS A 373 -6.93 -13.46 11.57
C LYS A 373 -7.32 -12.79 10.26
N MET A 374 -8.56 -12.35 10.19
CA MET A 374 -9.06 -11.52 9.08
C MET A 374 -9.08 -10.06 9.53
N GLN A 375 -8.47 -9.20 8.75
CA GLN A 375 -8.39 -7.76 8.98
C GLN A 375 -9.20 -7.00 7.93
N TYR A 376 -9.95 -5.98 8.36
CA TYR A 376 -10.31 -4.89 7.48
C TYR A 376 -9.18 -3.87 7.56
N GLY A 377 -8.43 -3.71 6.48
CA GLY A 377 -7.14 -3.03 6.44
C GLY A 377 -7.23 -1.50 6.54
N ALA A 378 -6.08 -0.85 6.44
CA ALA A 378 -5.99 0.61 6.45
C ALA A 378 -6.79 1.23 5.30
N ALA A 379 -7.27 2.46 5.50
CA ALA A 379 -7.85 3.24 4.42
C ALA A 379 -6.81 3.38 3.30
N TRP A 380 -7.14 2.77 2.15
CA TRP A 380 -6.25 2.66 1.01
C TRP A 380 -6.48 3.81 0.02
N TRP A 381 -5.72 3.89 -1.03
CA TRP A 381 -5.74 4.88 -2.11
C TRP A 381 -7.13 5.51 -2.35
N PHE A 382 -7.20 6.82 -2.52
CA PHE A 382 -8.40 7.69 -2.46
C PHE A 382 -9.08 7.79 -1.09
N LEU A 383 -8.95 6.80 -0.20
CA LEU A 383 -9.50 6.80 1.15
C LEU A 383 -8.42 7.06 2.22
N ASP A 384 -7.15 7.11 1.87
CA ASP A 384 -5.99 7.31 2.74
C ASP A 384 -5.84 8.77 3.23
N GLN A 385 -6.93 9.47 3.38
CA GLN A 385 -7.07 10.84 3.87
C GLN A 385 -7.95 10.87 5.14
N GLU A 386 -8.01 12.01 5.83
CA GLU A 386 -8.64 12.09 7.15
C GLU A 386 -10.06 11.53 7.20
N ASP A 387 -10.95 11.92 6.27
CA ASP A 387 -12.34 11.46 6.24
C ASP A 387 -12.43 9.95 5.96
N GLY A 388 -11.65 9.46 5.02
CA GLY A 388 -11.57 8.03 4.70
C GLY A 388 -11.01 7.20 5.85
N MET A 389 -9.93 7.67 6.51
CA MET A 389 -9.36 7.01 7.70
C MET A 389 -10.37 6.96 8.85
N ARG A 390 -11.07 8.07 9.13
CA ARG A 390 -12.11 8.11 10.16
C ARG A 390 -13.26 7.15 9.86
N LYS A 391 -13.71 7.08 8.60
CA LYS A 391 -14.76 6.13 8.17
C LYS A 391 -14.31 4.68 8.32
N GLN A 392 -13.10 4.37 7.89
CA GLN A 392 -12.52 3.03 8.02
C GLN A 392 -12.42 2.62 9.49
N LEU A 393 -11.86 3.47 10.36
CA LEU A 393 -11.72 3.21 11.79
C LEU A 393 -13.08 3.07 12.47
N ASN A 394 -14.07 3.88 12.12
CA ASN A 394 -15.43 3.79 12.64
C ASN A 394 -16.13 2.49 12.24
N ALA A 395 -16.02 2.08 10.97
CA ALA A 395 -16.59 0.82 10.50
C ALA A 395 -15.93 -0.37 11.21
N LEU A 396 -14.59 -0.35 11.31
CA LEU A 396 -13.85 -1.39 12.03
C LEU A 396 -14.22 -1.45 13.52
N SER A 397 -14.38 -0.29 14.17
CA SER A 397 -14.76 -0.22 15.59
C SER A 397 -16.16 -0.77 15.83
N SER A 398 -17.10 -0.46 14.91
CA SER A 398 -18.51 -0.82 15.07
C SER A 398 -18.82 -2.27 14.72
N LEU A 399 -18.05 -2.86 13.78
CA LEU A 399 -18.32 -4.18 13.20
C LEU A 399 -17.25 -5.21 13.56
N GLY A 400 -16.18 -4.78 14.22
CA GLY A 400 -15.06 -5.62 14.59
C GLY A 400 -14.38 -5.17 15.89
N LEU A 401 -13.07 -5.40 15.99
CA LEU A 401 -12.26 -5.04 17.15
C LEU A 401 -11.11 -4.12 16.74
N LEU A 402 -11.30 -2.80 16.89
CA LEU A 402 -10.27 -1.80 16.60
C LEU A 402 -8.93 -2.12 17.31
N SER A 403 -8.98 -2.63 18.55
CA SER A 403 -7.78 -3.00 19.34
C SER A 403 -6.89 -4.07 18.69
N ARG A 404 -7.40 -4.81 17.69
CA ARG A 404 -6.65 -5.84 16.94
C ARG A 404 -6.21 -5.38 15.56
N PHE A 405 -6.45 -4.13 15.22
CA PHE A 405 -6.06 -3.57 13.94
C PHE A 405 -4.53 -3.51 13.80
N VAL A 406 -4.02 -3.90 12.62
CA VAL A 406 -2.58 -3.92 12.31
C VAL A 406 -2.01 -2.56 11.90
N GLY A 407 -2.83 -1.51 11.93
CA GLY A 407 -2.38 -0.13 11.73
C GLY A 407 -2.18 0.29 10.28
N MET A 408 -1.42 1.36 10.10
CA MET A 408 -1.20 2.08 8.85
C MET A 408 -0.10 1.45 8.00
N LEU A 409 -0.22 1.62 6.70
CA LEU A 409 0.80 1.42 5.67
C LEU A 409 0.87 2.67 4.79
N THR A 410 1.97 2.89 4.05
CA THR A 410 2.09 4.10 3.21
C THR A 410 1.54 3.92 1.80
N ASP A 411 1.62 2.74 1.24
CA ASP A 411 1.37 2.47 -0.20
C ASP A 411 2.12 3.45 -1.12
N SER A 412 3.33 3.84 -0.73
CA SER A 412 4.05 4.95 -1.37
C SER A 412 5.31 4.52 -2.09
N ARG A 413 5.65 5.29 -3.14
CA ARG A 413 6.91 5.22 -3.87
C ARG A 413 7.98 6.18 -3.32
N SER A 414 7.62 7.07 -2.37
CA SER A 414 8.51 8.14 -1.90
C SER A 414 9.03 7.89 -0.49
N PHE A 415 10.35 8.09 -0.30
CA PHE A 415 10.99 8.07 1.01
C PHE A 415 10.56 9.23 1.93
N LEU A 416 9.83 10.21 1.41
CA LEU A 416 9.26 11.31 2.19
C LEU A 416 7.86 11.02 2.73
N SER A 417 7.28 9.83 2.47
CA SER A 417 5.89 9.51 2.84
C SER A 417 5.71 8.94 4.25
N TYR A 418 6.76 8.70 5.00
CA TYR A 418 6.66 8.20 6.39
C TYR A 418 5.84 9.09 7.33
N PRO A 419 5.78 10.43 7.17
CA PRO A 419 4.84 11.27 7.91
C PRO A 419 3.37 10.88 7.79
N ARG A 420 2.98 10.03 6.81
CA ARG A 420 1.62 9.47 6.73
C ARG A 420 1.31 8.56 7.94
N HIS A 421 2.31 7.87 8.51
CA HIS A 421 2.15 7.15 9.78
C HIS A 421 1.85 8.11 10.94
N GLU A 422 2.56 9.24 11.02
CA GLU A 422 2.26 10.31 11.99
C GLU A 422 0.83 10.83 11.80
N TYR A 423 0.44 11.09 10.55
CA TYR A 423 -0.90 11.59 10.22
C TYR A 423 -1.99 10.63 10.69
N PHE A 424 -1.84 9.34 10.42
CA PHE A 424 -2.74 8.29 10.91
C PHE A 424 -2.78 8.24 12.44
N ARG A 425 -1.62 8.22 13.11
CA ARG A 425 -1.51 8.16 14.57
C ARG A 425 -2.24 9.33 15.24
N ARG A 426 -2.12 10.54 14.67
CA ARG A 426 -2.84 11.73 15.12
C ARG A 426 -4.35 11.63 14.94
N ILE A 427 -4.81 11.13 13.82
CA ILE A 427 -6.24 10.88 13.57
C ILE A 427 -6.80 9.85 14.56
N LEU A 428 -6.12 8.74 14.76
CA LEU A 428 -6.52 7.72 15.74
C LEU A 428 -6.62 8.31 17.16
N CYS A 429 -5.59 9.03 17.61
CA CYS A 429 -5.57 9.63 18.94
C CYS A 429 -6.61 10.76 19.08
N SER A 430 -6.87 11.51 18.00
CA SER A 430 -7.97 12.51 17.98
C SER A 430 -9.32 11.84 18.16
N MET A 431 -9.62 10.75 17.45
CA MET A 431 -10.90 10.04 17.57
C MET A 431 -11.10 9.47 18.98
N LEU A 432 -10.10 8.78 19.52
CA LEU A 432 -10.18 8.23 20.87
C LEU A 432 -10.25 9.33 21.95
N GLY A 433 -9.50 10.40 21.77
CA GLY A 433 -9.54 11.58 22.65
C GLY A 433 -10.92 12.26 22.66
N ASP A 434 -11.58 12.37 21.50
CA ASP A 434 -12.94 12.91 21.38
C ASP A 434 -13.96 11.99 22.07
N ASP A 435 -13.76 10.68 22.00
CA ASP A 435 -14.61 9.70 22.67
C ASP A 435 -14.48 9.75 24.18
N ILE A 436 -13.26 9.92 24.71
CA ILE A 436 -13.02 10.11 26.16
C ILE A 436 -13.61 11.47 26.60
N GLN A 437 -13.33 12.55 25.86
CA GLN A 437 -13.80 13.91 26.20
C GLN A 437 -15.33 13.99 26.25
N SER A 438 -16.02 13.23 25.41
CA SER A 438 -17.50 13.20 25.34
C SER A 438 -18.13 12.13 26.22
N GLY A 439 -17.34 11.38 27.01
CA GLY A 439 -17.83 10.31 27.88
C GLY A 439 -18.28 9.03 27.18
N ARG A 440 -17.96 8.84 25.91
CA ARG A 440 -18.21 7.59 25.19
C ARG A 440 -17.20 6.49 25.57
N LEU A 441 -15.99 6.86 25.98
CA LEU A 441 -15.03 5.98 26.61
C LEU A 441 -14.73 6.47 28.03
N PRO A 442 -14.66 5.57 29.04
CA PRO A 442 -14.41 5.97 30.42
C PRO A 442 -12.94 6.41 30.63
N GLU A 443 -12.75 7.57 31.26
CA GLU A 443 -11.42 8.09 31.61
C GLU A 443 -10.64 7.13 32.53
N SER A 444 -11.33 6.33 33.34
CA SER A 444 -10.71 5.30 34.19
C SER A 444 -9.94 4.23 33.40
N GLU A 445 -10.25 4.04 32.11
CA GLU A 445 -9.62 3.04 31.25
C GLU A 445 -8.47 3.63 30.40
N LEU A 446 -8.04 4.84 30.66
CA LEU A 446 -6.89 5.47 29.98
C LEU A 446 -5.67 4.54 29.87
N PRO A 447 -5.26 3.79 30.92
CA PRO A 447 -4.10 2.88 30.80
C PRO A 447 -4.30 1.81 29.70
N PHE A 448 -5.50 1.28 29.55
CA PHE A 448 -5.81 0.31 28.49
C PHE A 448 -5.86 1.00 27.12
N ILE A 449 -6.39 2.23 27.03
CA ILE A 449 -6.46 3.01 25.78
C ILE A 449 -5.04 3.35 25.30
N HIS A 450 -4.14 3.75 26.19
CA HIS A 450 -2.70 3.94 25.88
C HIS A 450 -2.06 2.68 25.31
N LYS A 451 -2.30 1.53 25.95
CA LYS A 451 -1.85 0.23 25.44
C LYS A 451 -2.42 -0.04 24.04
N MET A 452 -3.72 0.17 23.84
CA MET A 452 -4.41 -0.06 22.57
C MET A 452 -3.84 0.82 21.44
N VAL A 453 -3.58 2.10 21.69
CA VAL A 453 -2.92 3.01 20.74
C VAL A 453 -1.54 2.46 20.34
N GLY A 454 -0.73 2.05 21.30
CA GLY A 454 0.58 1.47 21.02
C GLY A 454 0.52 0.14 20.26
N ASP A 455 -0.51 -0.68 20.54
CA ASP A 455 -0.75 -1.93 19.82
C ASP A 455 -1.10 -1.66 18.36
N ILE A 456 -2.06 -0.77 18.09
CA ILE A 456 -2.49 -0.42 16.72
C ILE A 456 -1.36 0.25 15.95
N CYS A 457 -0.60 1.15 16.58
CA CYS A 457 0.45 1.92 15.89
C CYS A 457 1.72 1.12 15.62
N TYR A 458 1.90 -0.06 16.25
CA TYR A 458 3.14 -0.84 16.12
C TYR A 458 3.02 -2.32 16.46
N ARG A 459 2.63 -2.67 17.72
CA ARG A 459 2.79 -4.05 18.24
C ARG A 459 1.95 -5.07 17.48
N ASN A 460 0.70 -4.72 17.11
CA ASN A 460 -0.17 -5.63 16.37
C ASN A 460 0.45 -6.02 15.02
N ALA A 461 1.02 -5.08 14.26
CA ALA A 461 1.70 -5.39 13.01
C ALA A 461 2.90 -6.31 13.25
N LYS A 462 3.74 -6.00 14.22
CA LYS A 462 4.92 -6.81 14.56
C LYS A 462 4.56 -8.26 14.89
N GLU A 463 3.56 -8.47 15.72
CA GLU A 463 3.09 -9.80 16.12
C GLU A 463 2.37 -10.52 14.99
N TYR A 464 1.51 -9.83 14.26
CA TYR A 464 0.68 -10.40 13.20
C TYR A 464 1.52 -10.91 12.02
N PHE A 465 2.52 -10.15 11.59
CA PHE A 465 3.41 -10.53 10.50
C PHE A 465 4.63 -11.33 10.96
N GLN A 466 4.91 -11.36 12.26
CA GLN A 466 6.09 -12.03 12.85
C GLN A 466 7.42 -11.40 12.33
N PHE A 467 7.49 -10.06 12.34
CA PHE A 467 8.69 -9.30 12.00
C PHE A 467 9.69 -9.20 13.15
#